data_4432c09d59aed54d8af1ab473abaab5d
#
_entry.id   4432c09d59aed54d8af1ab473abaab5d
#
_cell.length_a   1.000
_cell.length_b   1.000
_cell.length_c   1.000
_cell.angle_alpha   90.00
_cell.angle_beta   90.00
_cell.angle_gamma   90.00
#
_symmetry.space_group_name_H-M   'P 1'
#
loop_
_entity.id
_entity.type
_entity.pdbx_description
1 polymer ?
#
loop_
_entity_poly.entity_id
_entity_poly.type
_entity_poly.pdbx_seq_one_letter_code
_entity_poly.pdbx_strand_id
1 'polypeptide(L)'
;MVGNLTFRDFGVDEEEVKKVRAELRFVVNLGLITDDSLQGVESRRLAKEAETVAALGENKIVYGLSSYSRQAYIRYELTRFRLDFISEGSAVKYEYTDISEKDAIDFYEKNRDLYTRANGESFAFDEVRLIVKKKIRELEYEKNVDLLCEQL
;
A
#
# COMPACT_ATOMS: atom_id res chain seq x y z
N MET A 1 2.96 16.54 -27.46
CA MET A 1 2.45 17.02 -26.19
C MET A 1 1.59 15.95 -25.53
N VAL A 2 1.93 15.55 -24.36
CA VAL A 2 1.14 14.56 -23.63
C VAL A 2 -0.12 15.27 -23.11
N GLY A 3 -1.30 14.75 -23.44
CA GLY A 3 -2.54 15.27 -22.91
C GLY A 3 -2.58 15.12 -21.38
N ASN A 4 -3.47 15.86 -20.72
CA ASN A 4 -3.63 15.77 -19.28
C ASN A 4 -4.15 14.39 -18.91
N LEU A 5 -3.43 13.72 -18.00
CA LEU A 5 -3.85 12.44 -17.46
C LEU A 5 -5.00 12.64 -16.46
N THR A 6 -5.94 11.71 -16.50
CA THR A 6 -7.07 11.72 -15.56
C THR A 6 -7.06 10.43 -14.74
N PHE A 7 -7.73 10.45 -13.60
CA PHE A 7 -7.87 9.25 -12.78
C PHE A 7 -8.59 8.12 -13.53
N ARG A 8 -9.46 8.48 -14.43
CA ARG A 8 -10.15 7.51 -15.30
C ARG A 8 -9.17 6.73 -16.17
N ASP A 9 -8.11 7.38 -16.66
CA ASP A 9 -7.04 6.72 -17.43
C ASP A 9 -6.35 5.62 -16.62
N PHE A 10 -6.39 5.74 -15.31
CA PHE A 10 -5.82 4.77 -14.37
C PHE A 10 -6.87 3.82 -13.78
N GLY A 11 -8.08 3.83 -14.33
CA GLY A 11 -9.14 2.95 -13.88
C GLY A 11 -9.69 3.27 -12.49
N VAL A 12 -9.50 4.51 -12.03
CA VAL A 12 -9.99 4.97 -10.73
C VAL A 12 -11.36 5.63 -10.93
N ASP A 13 -12.38 5.11 -10.26
CA ASP A 13 -13.74 5.65 -10.31
C ASP A 13 -13.82 6.97 -9.54
N GLU A 14 -14.79 7.82 -9.91
CA GLU A 14 -14.98 9.11 -9.26
C GLU A 14 -15.09 9.02 -7.74
N GLU A 15 -15.74 7.97 -7.26
CA GLU A 15 -15.94 7.73 -5.83
C GLU A 15 -14.62 7.44 -5.10
N GLU A 16 -13.62 6.92 -5.81
CA GLU A 16 -12.33 6.55 -5.24
C GLU A 16 -11.27 7.63 -5.37
N VAL A 17 -11.52 8.67 -6.18
CA VAL A 17 -10.51 9.69 -6.50
C VAL A 17 -9.93 10.34 -5.25
N LYS A 18 -10.79 10.77 -4.31
CA LYS A 18 -10.32 11.42 -3.08
C LYS A 18 -9.41 10.51 -2.27
N LYS A 19 -9.80 9.24 -2.15
CA LYS A 19 -9.03 8.27 -1.38
C LYS A 19 -7.67 7.99 -2.04
N VAL A 20 -7.65 7.83 -3.35
CA VAL A 20 -6.39 7.60 -4.08
C VAL A 20 -5.48 8.82 -3.97
N ARG A 21 -6.03 10.02 -4.09
CA ARG A 21 -5.25 11.25 -3.91
C ARG A 21 -4.69 11.36 -2.51
N ALA A 22 -5.50 11.03 -1.50
CA ALA A 22 -5.06 11.03 -0.11
C ALA A 22 -3.95 10.00 0.12
N GLU A 23 -4.08 8.81 -0.45
CA GLU A 23 -3.08 7.76 -0.33
C GLU A 23 -1.75 8.17 -0.97
N LEU A 24 -1.78 8.74 -2.18
CA LEU A 24 -0.58 9.25 -2.84
C LEU A 24 0.08 10.36 -2.02
N ARG A 25 -0.72 11.26 -1.44
CA ARG A 25 -0.21 12.31 -0.57
C ARG A 25 0.45 11.72 0.67
N PHE A 26 -0.17 10.72 1.27
CA PHE A 26 0.38 10.06 2.44
C PHE A 26 1.74 9.43 2.13
N VAL A 27 1.87 8.76 1.00
CA VAL A 27 3.16 8.12 0.65
C VAL A 27 4.24 9.15 0.29
N VAL A 28 3.88 10.36 -0.17
CA VAL A 28 4.82 11.47 -0.25
C VAL A 28 5.31 11.83 1.15
N ASN A 29 4.40 11.93 2.11
CA ASN A 29 4.75 12.25 3.51
C ASN A 29 5.65 11.15 4.11
N LEU A 30 5.49 9.91 3.68
CA LEU A 30 6.34 8.79 4.10
C LEU A 30 7.71 8.78 3.42
N GLY A 31 7.94 9.67 2.46
CA GLY A 31 9.20 9.75 1.74
C GLY A 31 9.40 8.66 0.68
N LEU A 32 8.35 7.91 0.36
CA LEU A 32 8.44 6.81 -0.62
C LEU A 32 8.37 7.31 -2.06
N ILE A 33 7.72 8.44 -2.29
CA ILE A 33 7.68 9.12 -3.59
C ILE A 33 7.82 10.63 -3.35
N THR A 34 8.13 11.37 -4.42
CA THR A 34 8.25 12.83 -4.35
C THR A 34 7.10 13.56 -5.03
N ASP A 35 6.40 12.89 -5.94
CA ASP A 35 5.36 13.49 -6.77
C ASP A 35 4.08 12.67 -6.69
N ASP A 36 3.04 13.26 -6.10
CA ASP A 36 1.73 12.63 -5.94
C ASP A 36 0.77 12.89 -7.11
N SER A 37 1.26 13.50 -8.19
CA SER A 37 0.45 13.74 -9.38
C SER A 37 0.34 12.49 -10.24
N LEU A 38 -0.64 12.48 -11.14
CA LEU A 38 -0.78 11.38 -12.10
C LEU A 38 0.39 11.32 -13.06
N GLN A 39 0.99 12.46 -13.40
CA GLN A 39 2.22 12.50 -14.20
C GLN A 39 3.36 11.80 -13.47
N GLY A 40 3.44 11.95 -12.15
CA GLY A 40 4.39 11.23 -11.32
C GLY A 40 4.17 9.73 -11.37
N VAL A 41 2.92 9.27 -11.25
CA VAL A 41 2.58 7.86 -11.38
C VAL A 41 2.98 7.33 -12.75
N GLU A 42 2.65 8.06 -13.82
CA GLU A 42 3.01 7.69 -15.20
C GLU A 42 4.52 7.58 -15.38
N SER A 43 5.27 8.56 -14.85
CA SER A 43 6.73 8.55 -14.95
C SER A 43 7.33 7.33 -14.26
N ARG A 44 6.79 6.95 -13.09
CA ARG A 44 7.26 5.77 -12.38
C ARG A 44 6.86 4.48 -13.11
N ARG A 45 5.67 4.46 -13.74
CA ARG A 45 5.25 3.32 -14.56
C ARG A 45 6.22 3.09 -15.71
N LEU A 46 6.54 4.15 -16.44
CA LEU A 46 7.46 4.07 -17.57
C LEU A 46 8.88 3.68 -17.12
N ALA A 47 9.33 4.20 -15.99
CA ALA A 47 10.63 3.84 -15.42
C ALA A 47 10.69 2.35 -15.06
N LYS A 48 9.60 1.82 -14.49
CA LYS A 48 9.50 0.40 -14.14
C LYS A 48 9.54 -0.48 -15.38
N GLU A 49 8.85 -0.08 -16.44
CA GLU A 49 8.85 -0.80 -17.71
C GLU A 49 10.26 -0.81 -18.33
N ALA A 50 10.94 0.32 -18.36
CA ALA A 50 12.31 0.43 -18.86
C ALA A 50 13.28 -0.45 -18.06
N GLU A 51 13.14 -0.48 -16.74
CA GLU A 51 13.95 -1.32 -15.86
C GLU A 51 13.74 -2.81 -16.18
N THR A 52 12.48 -3.22 -16.39
CA THR A 52 12.14 -4.60 -16.70
C THR A 52 12.71 -5.00 -18.08
N VAL A 53 12.60 -4.14 -19.09
CA VAL A 53 13.15 -4.38 -20.42
C VAL A 53 14.68 -4.54 -20.32
N ALA A 54 15.35 -3.68 -19.58
CA ALA A 54 16.79 -3.75 -19.37
C ALA A 54 17.20 -5.06 -18.69
N ALA A 55 16.46 -5.48 -17.66
CA ALA A 55 16.72 -6.72 -16.94
C ALA A 55 16.57 -7.95 -17.86
N LEU A 56 15.52 -7.98 -18.69
CA LEU A 56 15.31 -9.06 -19.67
C LEU A 56 16.43 -9.10 -20.70
N GLY A 57 16.91 -7.94 -21.14
CA GLY A 57 18.02 -7.84 -22.09
C GLY A 57 19.34 -8.36 -21.51
N GLU A 58 19.49 -8.35 -20.19
CA GLU A 58 20.66 -8.89 -19.49
C GLU A 58 20.48 -10.34 -19.04
N ASN A 59 19.41 -11.00 -19.46
CA ASN A 59 19.06 -12.37 -19.08
C ASN A 59 18.86 -12.54 -17.57
N LYS A 60 18.44 -11.47 -16.88
CA LYS A 60 18.12 -11.54 -15.46
C LYS A 60 16.69 -12.08 -15.26
N ILE A 61 16.47 -12.71 -14.13
CA ILE A 61 15.14 -13.18 -13.77
C ILE A 61 14.29 -11.99 -13.39
N VAL A 62 13.10 -11.89 -14.01
CA VAL A 62 12.14 -10.85 -13.70
C VAL A 62 10.92 -11.51 -13.06
N TYR A 63 10.56 -11.02 -11.87
CA TYR A 63 9.38 -11.47 -11.16
C TYR A 63 8.22 -10.49 -11.43
N GLY A 64 7.04 -11.04 -11.69
CA GLY A 64 5.85 -10.27 -11.97
C GLY A 64 5.69 -9.95 -13.45
N LEU A 65 4.93 -8.91 -13.74
CA LEU A 65 4.60 -8.53 -15.13
C LEU A 65 5.78 -7.83 -15.79
N SER A 66 5.98 -8.12 -17.07
CA SER A 66 7.02 -7.45 -17.89
C SER A 66 6.60 -6.03 -18.26
N SER A 67 5.30 -5.74 -18.29
CA SER A 67 4.76 -4.40 -18.49
C SER A 67 3.48 -4.24 -17.69
N TYR A 68 3.14 -3.00 -17.40
CA TYR A 68 1.93 -2.65 -16.65
C TYR A 68 1.10 -1.67 -17.42
N SER A 69 -0.21 -1.94 -17.53
CA SER A 69 -1.16 -0.90 -17.93
C SER A 69 -1.19 0.17 -16.82
N ARG A 70 -1.72 1.34 -17.13
CA ARG A 70 -1.88 2.39 -16.12
C ARG A 70 -2.71 1.90 -14.94
N GLN A 71 -3.82 1.20 -15.21
CA GLN A 71 -4.69 0.66 -14.18
C GLN A 71 -3.97 -0.37 -13.31
N ALA A 72 -3.25 -1.30 -13.91
CA ALA A 72 -2.52 -2.32 -13.16
C ALA A 72 -1.37 -1.70 -12.36
N TYR A 73 -0.69 -0.70 -12.92
CA TYR A 73 0.45 -0.08 -12.26
C TYR A 73 0.07 0.68 -11.01
N ILE A 74 -0.98 1.50 -11.07
CA ILE A 74 -1.38 2.27 -9.88
C ILE A 74 -1.79 1.34 -8.73
N ARG A 75 -2.46 0.24 -9.03
CA ARG A 75 -2.81 -0.78 -8.01
C ARG A 75 -1.57 -1.43 -7.43
N TYR A 76 -0.63 -1.80 -8.28
CA TYR A 76 0.65 -2.37 -7.86
C TYR A 76 1.40 -1.41 -6.93
N GLU A 77 1.51 -0.16 -7.35
CA GLU A 77 2.25 0.86 -6.61
C GLU A 77 1.62 1.11 -5.23
N LEU A 78 0.30 1.32 -5.18
CA LEU A 78 -0.40 1.57 -3.93
C LEU A 78 -0.32 0.38 -2.97
N THR A 79 -0.42 -0.84 -3.50
CA THR A 79 -0.28 -2.05 -2.71
C THR A 79 1.13 -2.15 -2.11
N ARG A 80 2.14 -1.86 -2.92
CA ARG A 80 3.53 -1.91 -2.47
C ARG A 80 3.80 -0.90 -1.35
N PHE A 81 3.31 0.31 -1.48
CA PHE A 81 3.50 1.33 -0.44
C PHE A 81 2.83 0.93 0.86
N ARG A 82 1.64 0.35 0.78
CA ARG A 82 0.94 -0.16 1.96
C ARG A 82 1.74 -1.26 2.64
N LEU A 83 2.27 -2.20 1.89
CA LEU A 83 3.09 -3.28 2.42
C LEU A 83 4.39 -2.76 3.06
N ASP A 84 5.02 -1.75 2.43
CA ASP A 84 6.22 -1.14 2.99
C ASP A 84 5.92 -0.49 4.35
N PHE A 85 4.79 0.20 4.48
CA PHE A 85 4.38 0.79 5.75
C PHE A 85 4.11 -0.29 6.81
N ILE A 86 3.35 -1.33 6.45
CA ILE A 86 2.95 -2.40 7.37
C ILE A 86 4.17 -3.15 7.89
N SER A 87 5.19 -3.36 7.05
CA SER A 87 6.41 -4.07 7.43
C SER A 87 7.44 -3.16 8.11
N GLU A 88 7.11 -1.90 8.35
CA GLU A 88 8.01 -0.91 8.93
C GLU A 88 9.33 -0.82 8.16
N GLY A 89 9.22 -0.78 6.82
CA GLY A 89 10.37 -0.76 5.92
C GLY A 89 11.33 0.38 6.20
N SER A 90 12.62 0.15 5.98
CA SER A 90 13.66 1.13 6.29
C SER A 90 13.57 2.41 5.46
N ALA A 91 12.93 2.35 4.29
CA ALA A 91 12.73 3.52 3.44
C ALA A 91 11.57 4.39 3.89
N VAL A 92 10.71 3.90 4.77
CA VAL A 92 9.52 4.61 5.25
C VAL A 92 9.93 5.60 6.33
N LYS A 93 9.65 6.88 6.10
CA LYS A 93 9.92 7.96 7.07
C LYS A 93 8.67 8.19 7.90
N TYR A 94 8.56 7.46 8.99
CA TYR A 94 7.38 7.51 9.86
C TYR A 94 7.80 7.13 11.28
N GLU A 95 7.28 7.86 12.26
CA GLU A 95 7.53 7.57 13.66
C GLU A 95 6.53 6.51 14.14
N TYR A 96 6.93 5.25 14.03
CA TYR A 96 6.09 4.16 14.49
C TYR A 96 6.08 4.12 16.02
N THR A 97 4.89 4.03 16.59
CA THR A 97 4.72 3.71 17.99
C THR A 97 4.78 2.20 18.14
N ASP A 98 5.60 1.71 19.07
CA ASP A 98 5.70 0.27 19.31
C ASP A 98 4.32 -0.30 19.66
N ILE A 99 4.00 -1.43 19.03
CA ILE A 99 2.81 -2.19 19.36
C ILE A 99 3.19 -3.12 20.51
N SER A 100 2.72 -2.78 21.73
CA SER A 100 3.02 -3.60 22.90
C SER A 100 2.29 -4.94 22.80
N GLU A 101 2.78 -5.91 23.56
CA GLU A 101 2.12 -7.22 23.66
C GLU A 101 0.68 -7.06 24.16
N LYS A 102 0.46 -6.15 25.11
CA LYS A 102 -0.87 -5.83 25.63
C LYS A 102 -1.78 -5.30 24.52
N ASP A 103 -1.28 -4.35 23.71
CA ASP A 103 -2.07 -3.78 22.61
C ASP A 103 -2.45 -4.85 21.61
N ALA A 104 -1.53 -5.75 21.28
CA ALA A 104 -1.78 -6.84 20.35
C ALA A 104 -2.82 -7.82 20.91
N ILE A 105 -2.72 -8.18 22.17
CA ILE A 105 -3.67 -9.07 22.83
C ILE A 105 -5.06 -8.42 22.90
N ASP A 106 -5.13 -7.13 23.27
CA ASP A 106 -6.39 -6.40 23.32
C ASP A 106 -7.07 -6.36 21.95
N PHE A 107 -6.30 -6.12 20.90
CA PHE A 107 -6.83 -6.12 19.53
C PHE A 107 -7.35 -7.50 19.15
N TYR A 108 -6.59 -8.54 19.43
CA TYR A 108 -6.99 -9.92 19.17
C TYR A 108 -8.30 -10.25 19.85
N GLU A 109 -8.43 -9.92 21.15
CA GLU A 109 -9.64 -10.22 21.92
C GLU A 109 -10.87 -9.46 21.40
N LYS A 110 -10.70 -8.21 20.96
CA LYS A 110 -11.80 -7.40 20.43
C LYS A 110 -12.20 -7.83 19.01
N ASN A 111 -11.32 -8.53 18.30
CA ASN A 111 -11.52 -8.90 16.90
C ASN A 111 -11.36 -10.40 16.68
N ARG A 112 -11.85 -11.22 17.62
CA ARG A 112 -11.70 -12.68 17.58
C ARG A 112 -12.19 -13.29 16.27
N ASP A 113 -13.24 -12.72 15.69
CA ASP A 113 -13.81 -13.22 14.45
C ASP A 113 -12.83 -13.16 13.27
N LEU A 114 -11.90 -12.20 13.27
CA LEU A 114 -10.85 -12.13 12.24
C LEU A 114 -9.90 -13.34 12.30
N TYR A 115 -9.82 -13.99 13.46
CA TYR A 115 -8.89 -15.09 13.74
C TYR A 115 -9.64 -16.38 14.02
N THR A 116 -10.87 -16.49 13.53
CA THR A 116 -11.76 -17.63 13.71
C THR A 116 -12.05 -18.26 12.35
N ARG A 117 -11.90 -19.58 12.27
CA ARG A 117 -12.21 -20.32 11.04
C ARG A 117 -13.73 -20.43 10.85
N ALA A 118 -14.14 -20.77 9.62
CA ALA A 118 -15.54 -20.97 9.27
C ALA A 118 -16.24 -22.01 10.15
N ASN A 119 -15.50 -22.98 10.69
CA ASN A 119 -16.03 -24.02 11.58
C ASN A 119 -16.15 -23.57 13.05
N GLY A 120 -15.84 -22.32 13.35
CA GLY A 120 -15.93 -21.77 14.70
C GLY A 120 -14.67 -21.90 15.55
N GLU A 121 -13.63 -22.55 15.05
CA GLU A 121 -12.36 -22.66 15.78
C GLU A 121 -11.55 -21.36 15.65
N SER A 122 -11.11 -20.83 16.80
CA SER A 122 -10.24 -19.66 16.84
C SER A 122 -8.78 -20.07 16.87
N PHE A 123 -7.94 -19.34 16.14
CA PHE A 123 -6.49 -19.46 16.28
C PHE A 123 -6.07 -18.86 17.63
N ALA A 124 -5.12 -19.52 18.31
CA ALA A 124 -4.56 -18.97 19.54
C ALA A 124 -3.75 -17.71 19.20
N PHE A 125 -3.68 -16.75 20.16
CA PHE A 125 -2.95 -15.51 19.94
C PHE A 125 -1.50 -15.75 19.52
N ASP A 126 -0.81 -16.70 20.15
CA ASP A 126 0.60 -17.00 19.81
C ASP A 126 0.78 -17.40 18.34
N GLU A 127 -0.21 -18.06 17.77
CA GLU A 127 -0.16 -18.47 16.36
C GLU A 127 -0.32 -17.29 15.40
N VAL A 128 -1.02 -16.23 15.80
CA VAL A 128 -1.37 -15.10 14.94
C VAL A 128 -0.75 -13.78 15.38
N ARG A 129 0.18 -13.80 16.33
CA ARG A 129 0.78 -12.59 16.91
C ARG A 129 1.28 -11.62 15.82
N LEU A 130 2.04 -12.11 14.84
CA LEU A 130 2.59 -11.27 13.78
C LEU A 130 1.49 -10.74 12.87
N ILE A 131 0.49 -11.56 12.59
CA ILE A 131 -0.66 -11.17 11.76
C ILE A 131 -1.46 -10.08 12.46
N VAL A 132 -1.64 -10.20 13.79
CA VAL A 132 -2.33 -9.19 14.59
C VAL A 132 -1.59 -7.85 14.52
N LYS A 133 -0.28 -7.85 14.72
CA LYS A 133 0.53 -6.63 14.66
C LYS A 133 0.48 -5.99 13.28
N LYS A 134 0.54 -6.80 12.22
CA LYS A 134 0.42 -6.30 10.84
C LYS A 134 -0.95 -5.68 10.58
N LYS A 135 -2.01 -6.29 11.11
CA LYS A 135 -3.36 -5.75 10.97
C LYS A 135 -3.50 -4.39 11.67
N ILE A 136 -2.89 -4.24 12.84
CA ILE A 136 -2.87 -2.96 13.54
C ILE A 136 -2.18 -1.90 12.69
N ARG A 137 -1.03 -2.22 12.06
CA ARG A 137 -0.34 -1.29 11.15
C ARG A 137 -1.17 -0.98 9.91
N GLU A 138 -1.86 -1.96 9.36
CA GLU A 138 -2.75 -1.75 8.21
C GLU A 138 -3.86 -0.75 8.55
N LEU A 139 -4.48 -0.88 9.71
CA LEU A 139 -5.51 0.04 10.16
C LEU A 139 -4.95 1.44 10.45
N GLU A 140 -3.73 1.51 10.94
CA GLU A 140 -3.02 2.78 11.12
C GLU A 140 -2.78 3.49 9.80
N TYR A 141 -2.36 2.76 8.79
CA TYR A 141 -2.20 3.28 7.42
C TYR A 141 -3.53 3.84 6.90
N GLU A 142 -4.58 3.05 7.00
CA GLU A 142 -5.91 3.45 6.54
C GLU A 142 -6.41 4.69 7.29
N LYS A 143 -6.18 4.77 8.58
CA LYS A 143 -6.57 5.92 9.40
C LYS A 143 -5.87 7.19 8.92
N ASN A 144 -4.57 7.12 8.65
CA ASN A 144 -3.81 8.28 8.15
C ASN A 144 -4.32 8.72 6.78
N VAL A 145 -4.62 7.78 5.90
CA VAL A 145 -5.19 8.07 4.58
C VAL A 145 -6.56 8.73 4.71
N ASP A 146 -7.41 8.20 5.59
CA ASP A 146 -8.76 8.76 5.81
C ASP A 146 -8.69 10.19 6.36
N LEU A 147 -7.76 10.47 7.26
CA LEU A 147 -7.57 11.82 7.79
C LEU A 147 -7.19 12.82 6.69
N LEU A 148 -6.30 12.41 5.78
CA LEU A 148 -5.93 13.24 4.63
C LEU A 148 -7.10 13.38 3.65
N CYS A 149 -7.88 12.33 3.47
CA CYS A 149 -9.05 12.34 2.60
C CYS A 149 -10.06 13.39 3.06
N GLU A 150 -10.25 13.53 4.36
CA GLU A 150 -11.15 14.54 4.93
C GLU A 150 -10.69 15.98 4.67
N GLN A 151 -9.40 16.17 4.41
CA GLN A 151 -8.82 17.49 4.14
C GLN A 151 -8.89 17.90 2.65
N LEU A 152 -9.26 16.98 1.78
CA LEU A 152 -9.31 17.25 0.33
C LEU A 152 -10.65 17.81 -0.14
#